data_7f693fe9ce911ef6f3780e6fb82a2497
#
_entry.id   7f693fe9ce911ef6f3780e6fb82a2497
#
_cell.length_a   1.000
_cell.length_b   1.000
_cell.length_c   1.000
_cell.angle_alpha   90.00
_cell.angle_beta   90.00
_cell.angle_gamma   90.00
#
_symmetry.space_group_name_H-M   'P 1'
#
loop_
_entity.id
_entity.type
_entity.pdbx_description
1 polymer ?
#
loop_
_entity_poly.entity_id
_entity_poly.type
_entity_poly.pdbx_seq_one_letter_code
_entity_poly.pdbx_strand_id
1 'polypeptide(L)'
;MFKQESIEGHPDLKIHIYEVTEDLSQLNNWFESCMEDIEWTEGTIKIFGKEHKIPRLQAWYADQNINYSYSGKKLVRNNWNNVLKEIKSKIELITSVKFNSVLGNLYRNGHDSMGLHSDDEKELGSEPVIASFSLGEERDISFQHKIKKNKFSIPQENG
;
A
#
# COMPACT_ATOMS: atom_id res chain seq x y z
N MET A 1 -11.91 18.87 5.52
CA MET A 1 -12.77 18.08 6.46
C MET A 1 -12.73 16.67 5.94
N PHE A 2 -12.30 15.70 6.74
CA PHE A 2 -12.16 14.31 6.27
C PHE A 2 -13.48 13.58 6.53
N LYS A 3 -13.97 12.83 5.56
CA LYS A 3 -15.07 11.91 5.77
C LYS A 3 -14.48 10.56 6.22
N GLN A 4 -14.77 10.16 7.44
CA GLN A 4 -14.41 8.85 7.95
C GLN A 4 -15.66 7.97 7.89
N GLU A 5 -15.56 6.86 7.17
CA GLU A 5 -16.56 5.80 7.21
C GLU A 5 -15.93 4.55 7.83
N SER A 6 -16.58 3.99 8.84
CA SER A 6 -16.22 2.66 9.35
C SER A 6 -17.05 1.63 8.62
N ILE A 7 -16.40 0.64 8.01
CA ILE A 7 -17.14 -0.49 7.43
C ILE A 7 -17.49 -1.43 8.57
N GLU A 8 -18.73 -1.39 9.01
CA GLU A 8 -19.32 -2.41 9.84
C GLU A 8 -19.69 -3.63 8.98
N GLY A 9 -18.77 -4.58 8.86
CA GLY A 9 -19.07 -5.75 8.02
C GLY A 9 -18.47 -7.05 8.54
N HIS A 10 -17.44 -6.96 9.35
CA HIS A 10 -16.77 -8.13 9.86
C HIS A 10 -16.24 -7.89 11.29
N PRO A 11 -16.68 -8.67 12.30
CA PRO A 11 -16.30 -8.45 13.71
C PRO A 11 -14.79 -8.58 13.97
N ASP A 12 -14.08 -9.24 13.05
CA ASP A 12 -12.65 -9.55 13.19
C ASP A 12 -11.75 -8.61 12.36
N LEU A 13 -12.30 -7.58 11.72
CA LEU A 13 -11.57 -6.65 10.86
C LEU A 13 -11.94 -5.20 11.19
N LYS A 14 -10.93 -4.42 11.53
CA LYS A 14 -11.08 -2.97 11.74
C LYS A 14 -10.56 -2.24 10.50
N ILE A 15 -11.47 -1.68 9.71
CA ILE A 15 -11.14 -0.85 8.55
C ILE A 15 -11.75 0.52 8.76
N HIS A 16 -10.95 1.54 8.53
CA HIS A 16 -11.39 2.93 8.44
C HIS A 16 -11.12 3.41 7.01
N ILE A 17 -12.14 3.92 6.35
CA ILE A 17 -12.00 4.56 5.05
C ILE A 17 -11.97 6.07 5.29
N TYR A 18 -11.02 6.71 4.65
CA TYR A 18 -10.86 8.15 4.65
C TYR A 18 -10.89 8.63 3.21
N GLU A 19 -11.70 9.62 2.95
CA GLU A 19 -11.68 10.33 1.68
C GLU A 19 -10.70 11.50 1.81
N VAL A 20 -9.70 11.56 0.96
CA VAL A 20 -8.76 12.67 0.92
C VAL A 20 -9.43 13.84 0.22
N THR A 21 -9.62 14.95 0.94
CA THR A 21 -10.33 16.15 0.44
C THR A 21 -9.42 17.08 -0.37
N GLU A 22 -8.33 16.57 -0.92
CA GLU A 22 -7.52 17.33 -1.88
C GLU A 22 -8.29 17.52 -3.19
N ASP A 23 -8.00 18.60 -3.89
CA ASP A 23 -8.57 18.75 -5.21
C ASP A 23 -7.94 17.76 -6.22
N LEU A 24 -8.66 17.50 -7.29
CA LEU A 24 -8.20 16.57 -8.33
C LEU A 24 -6.84 16.98 -8.93
N SER A 25 -6.53 18.29 -8.96
CA SER A 25 -5.24 18.78 -9.44
C SER A 25 -4.10 18.31 -8.55
N GLN A 26 -4.27 18.36 -7.23
CA GLN A 26 -3.24 17.87 -6.29
C GLN A 26 -3.06 16.35 -6.37
N LEU A 27 -4.15 15.60 -6.50
CA LEU A 27 -4.08 14.13 -6.66
C LEU A 27 -3.35 13.76 -7.95
N ASN A 28 -3.64 14.46 -9.05
CA ASN A 28 -2.93 14.26 -10.31
C ASN A 28 -1.44 14.64 -10.20
N ASN A 29 -1.10 15.74 -9.54
CA ASN A 29 0.29 16.11 -9.31
C ASN A 29 1.03 15.05 -8.49
N TRP A 30 0.43 14.49 -7.46
CA TRP A 30 1.03 13.39 -6.69
C TRP A 30 1.19 12.13 -7.55
N PHE A 31 0.18 11.80 -8.38
CA PHE A 31 0.27 10.66 -9.28
C PHE A 31 1.44 10.82 -10.26
N GLU A 32 1.53 11.96 -10.96
CA GLU A 32 2.61 12.25 -11.92
C GLU A 32 3.98 12.23 -11.24
N SER A 33 4.13 12.89 -10.09
CA SER A 33 5.37 12.87 -9.32
C SER A 33 5.75 11.46 -8.84
N CYS A 34 4.78 10.64 -8.45
CA CYS A 34 5.03 9.24 -8.12
C CYS A 34 5.49 8.42 -9.33
N MET A 35 4.94 8.70 -10.51
CA MET A 35 5.38 8.03 -11.74
C MET A 35 6.82 8.41 -12.14
N GLU A 36 7.22 9.65 -11.92
CA GLU A 36 8.53 10.19 -12.32
C GLU A 36 9.62 9.94 -11.26
N ASP A 37 9.32 10.16 -9.97
CA ASP A 37 10.32 10.25 -8.90
C ASP A 37 10.49 8.93 -8.11
N ILE A 38 9.64 7.94 -8.31
CA ILE A 38 9.75 6.65 -7.61
C ILE A 38 10.62 5.68 -8.43
N GLU A 39 11.59 5.08 -7.74
CA GLU A 39 12.50 4.07 -8.29
C GLU A 39 11.77 2.72 -8.48
N TRP A 40 10.87 2.66 -9.45
CA TRP A 40 10.09 1.47 -9.75
C TRP A 40 10.95 0.32 -10.25
N THR A 41 10.82 -0.85 -9.65
CA THR A 41 11.59 -2.04 -10.02
C THR A 41 10.68 -3.25 -10.24
N GLU A 42 11.10 -4.14 -11.15
CA GLU A 42 10.48 -5.46 -11.28
C GLU A 42 10.90 -6.35 -10.10
N GLY A 43 9.94 -6.85 -9.35
CA GLY A 43 10.19 -7.84 -8.32
C GLY A 43 10.10 -9.26 -8.86
N THR A 44 10.70 -10.21 -8.12
CA THR A 44 10.52 -11.64 -8.36
C THR A 44 10.16 -12.34 -7.06
N ILE A 45 9.33 -13.37 -7.15
CA ILE A 45 9.03 -14.30 -6.06
C ILE A 45 9.47 -15.71 -6.44
N LYS A 46 9.76 -16.53 -5.45
CA LYS A 46 10.12 -17.93 -5.67
C LYS A 46 8.94 -18.83 -5.31
N ILE A 47 8.38 -19.51 -6.32
CA ILE A 47 7.27 -20.45 -6.16
C ILE A 47 7.75 -21.83 -6.58
N PHE A 48 7.64 -22.82 -5.70
CA PHE A 48 8.13 -24.20 -5.93
C PHE A 48 9.56 -24.27 -6.51
N GLY A 49 10.45 -23.42 -5.97
CA GLY A 49 11.86 -23.39 -6.38
C GLY A 49 12.16 -22.59 -7.65
N LYS A 50 11.15 -22.15 -8.40
CA LYS A 50 11.30 -21.35 -9.64
C LYS A 50 11.05 -19.88 -9.34
N GLU A 51 11.83 -19.00 -9.98
CA GLU A 51 11.61 -17.55 -9.92
C GLU A 51 10.53 -17.14 -10.93
N HIS A 52 9.60 -16.31 -10.45
CA HIS A 52 8.53 -15.70 -11.24
C HIS A 52 8.57 -14.19 -11.04
N LYS A 53 8.42 -13.43 -12.13
CA LYS A 53 8.20 -11.99 -12.03
C LYS A 53 6.86 -11.73 -11.37
N ILE A 54 6.82 -10.77 -10.44
CA ILE A 54 5.54 -10.32 -9.89
C ILE A 54 4.82 -9.44 -10.93
N PRO A 55 3.49 -9.57 -11.06
CA PRO A 55 2.72 -8.78 -12.03
C PRO A 55 2.43 -7.37 -11.48
N ARG A 56 3.46 -6.58 -11.27
CA ARG A 56 3.46 -5.15 -10.90
C ARG A 56 4.89 -4.65 -10.79
N LEU A 57 5.09 -3.36 -10.75
CA LEU A 57 6.33 -2.78 -10.26
C LEU A 57 6.20 -2.42 -8.80
N GLN A 58 7.32 -2.38 -8.10
CA GLN A 58 7.36 -2.03 -6.70
C GLN A 58 8.57 -1.18 -6.34
N ALA A 59 8.45 -0.41 -5.28
CA ALA A 59 9.55 0.34 -4.69
C ALA A 59 9.34 0.45 -3.18
N TRP A 60 10.41 0.35 -2.39
CA TRP A 60 10.34 0.45 -0.95
C TRP A 60 11.15 1.63 -0.43
N TYR A 61 10.51 2.48 0.36
CA TYR A 61 11.10 3.65 1.00
C TYR A 61 10.90 3.55 2.51
N ALA A 62 11.92 3.90 3.28
CA ALA A 62 11.84 3.80 4.73
C ALA A 62 12.79 4.76 5.44
N ASP A 63 12.53 4.99 6.73
CA ASP A 63 13.42 5.70 7.62
C ASP A 63 14.77 4.99 7.73
N GLN A 64 15.80 5.73 8.16
CA GLN A 64 17.11 5.15 8.40
C GLN A 64 17.01 4.03 9.45
N ASN A 65 17.79 2.96 9.25
CA ASN A 65 17.83 1.77 10.12
C ASN A 65 16.63 0.84 10.09
N ILE A 66 15.61 1.11 9.26
CA ILE A 66 14.54 0.15 9.01
C ILE A 66 15.03 -0.87 7.97
N ASN A 67 14.94 -2.15 8.33
CA ASN A 67 15.17 -3.28 7.42
C ASN A 67 13.87 -4.04 7.29
N TYR A 68 13.52 -4.40 6.07
CA TYR A 68 12.31 -5.14 5.79
C TYR A 68 12.57 -6.21 4.74
N SER A 69 12.02 -7.39 4.97
CA SER A 69 12.08 -8.51 4.04
C SER A 69 10.68 -8.91 3.63
N TYR A 70 10.38 -8.83 2.36
CA TYR A 70 9.10 -9.24 1.80
C TYR A 70 9.25 -10.58 1.07
N SER A 71 8.40 -11.56 1.41
CA SER A 71 8.45 -12.92 0.83
C SER A 71 9.87 -13.54 0.84
N GLY A 72 10.63 -13.33 1.94
CA GLY A 72 11.98 -13.85 2.11
C GLY A 72 13.06 -13.14 1.29
N LYS A 73 12.75 -12.09 0.56
CA LYS A 73 13.72 -11.24 -0.14
C LYS A 73 13.87 -9.90 0.55
N LYS A 74 15.10 -9.48 0.78
CA LYS A 74 15.41 -8.14 1.29
C LYS A 74 15.13 -7.13 0.17
N LEU A 75 14.22 -6.20 0.42
CA LEU A 75 13.98 -5.09 -0.49
C LEU A 75 15.12 -4.06 -0.40
N VAL A 76 15.45 -3.46 -1.53
CA VAL A 76 16.39 -2.32 -1.56
C VAL A 76 15.68 -1.12 -0.96
N ARG A 77 16.25 -0.57 0.12
CA ARG A 77 15.71 0.60 0.77
C ARG A 77 16.10 1.86 0.01
N ASN A 78 15.10 2.64 -0.38
CA ASN A 78 15.27 3.99 -0.89
C ASN A 78 15.05 5.01 0.23
N ASN A 79 15.65 6.20 0.11
CA ASN A 79 15.37 7.31 0.99
C ASN A 79 14.10 8.04 0.54
N TRP A 80 13.30 8.50 1.51
CA TRP A 80 12.09 9.27 1.22
C TRP A 80 12.36 10.43 0.26
N ASN A 81 11.63 10.45 -0.87
CA ASN A 81 11.56 11.58 -1.77
C ASN A 81 10.51 12.61 -1.30
N ASN A 82 10.39 13.73 -2.00
CA ASN A 82 9.52 14.82 -1.57
C ASN A 82 8.04 14.45 -1.65
N VAL A 83 7.60 13.83 -2.75
CA VAL A 83 6.19 13.45 -2.92
C VAL A 83 5.74 12.45 -1.87
N LEU A 84 6.54 11.44 -1.56
CA LEU A 84 6.20 10.45 -0.52
C LEU A 84 6.20 11.05 0.89
N LYS A 85 7.05 12.03 1.18
CA LYS A 85 7.00 12.77 2.45
C LYS A 85 5.73 13.58 2.59
N GLU A 86 5.29 14.22 1.51
CA GLU A 86 4.07 15.01 1.49
C GLU A 86 2.85 14.12 1.73
N ILE A 87 2.71 13.05 0.95
CA ILE A 87 1.64 12.05 1.09
C ILE A 87 1.66 11.45 2.50
N LYS A 88 2.83 11.02 2.99
CA LYS A 88 2.99 10.48 4.35
C LYS A 88 2.49 11.48 5.39
N SER A 89 2.91 12.74 5.30
CA SER A 89 2.50 13.77 6.25
C SER A 89 0.99 13.96 6.28
N LYS A 90 0.35 13.87 5.12
CA LYS A 90 -1.10 13.95 4.98
C LYS A 90 -1.79 12.75 5.64
N ILE A 91 -1.34 11.55 5.35
CA ILE A 91 -1.87 10.32 5.95
C ILE A 91 -1.71 10.33 7.48
N GLU A 92 -0.54 10.74 7.98
CA GLU A 92 -0.28 10.84 9.42
C GLU A 92 -1.18 11.88 10.12
N LEU A 93 -1.48 12.99 9.43
CA LEU A 93 -2.42 13.98 9.94
C LEU A 93 -3.84 13.43 10.06
N ILE A 94 -4.28 12.69 9.05
CA ILE A 94 -5.63 12.11 9.00
C ILE A 94 -5.80 10.99 10.02
N THR A 95 -4.85 10.08 10.07
CA THR A 95 -4.95 8.86 10.88
C THR A 95 -4.46 9.05 12.31
N SER A 96 -3.71 10.11 12.59
CA SER A 96 -2.97 10.32 13.86
C SER A 96 -1.98 9.18 14.16
N VAL A 97 -1.56 8.43 13.15
CA VAL A 97 -0.59 7.34 13.25
C VAL A 97 0.69 7.73 12.53
N LYS A 98 1.85 7.38 13.11
CA LYS A 98 3.15 7.60 12.47
C LYS A 98 3.58 6.39 11.65
N PHE A 99 4.08 6.63 10.45
CA PHE A 99 4.57 5.61 9.55
C PHE A 99 6.06 5.81 9.28
N ASN A 100 6.79 4.72 9.21
CA ASN A 100 8.25 4.71 9.03
C ASN A 100 8.70 4.11 7.70
N SER A 101 7.78 3.55 6.93
CA SER A 101 8.06 2.97 5.62
C SER A 101 6.84 2.99 4.71
N VAL A 102 7.08 2.85 3.42
CA VAL A 102 6.04 2.66 2.40
C VAL A 102 6.51 1.65 1.35
N LEU A 103 5.64 0.72 1.01
CA LEU A 103 5.79 -0.14 -0.16
C LEU A 103 4.88 0.40 -1.26
N GLY A 104 5.47 1.04 -2.26
CA GLY A 104 4.75 1.43 -3.47
C GLY A 104 4.52 0.23 -4.38
N ASN A 105 3.31 0.11 -4.93
CA ASN A 105 2.94 -0.86 -5.94
C ASN A 105 2.37 -0.12 -7.15
N LEU A 106 2.99 -0.26 -8.30
CA LEU A 106 2.49 0.29 -9.56
C LEU A 106 1.89 -0.82 -10.41
N TYR A 107 0.60 -0.74 -10.64
CA TYR A 107 -0.16 -1.60 -11.55
C TYR A 107 -0.25 -0.91 -12.90
N ARG A 108 0.47 -1.42 -13.90
CA ARG A 108 0.62 -0.80 -15.23
C ARG A 108 -0.64 -0.90 -16.08
N ASN A 109 -1.47 -1.89 -15.78
CA ASN A 109 -2.73 -2.16 -16.48
C ASN A 109 -3.59 -3.16 -15.70
N GLY A 110 -4.76 -3.54 -16.23
CA GLY A 110 -5.69 -4.46 -15.58
C GLY A 110 -5.22 -5.90 -15.39
N HIS A 111 -4.07 -6.29 -15.95
CA HIS A 111 -3.48 -7.63 -15.77
C HIS A 111 -2.50 -7.67 -14.58
N ASP A 112 -2.00 -6.52 -14.17
CA ASP A 112 -1.15 -6.44 -12.97
C ASP A 112 -2.00 -6.63 -11.70
N SER A 113 -1.45 -7.35 -10.74
CA SER A 113 -2.19 -7.74 -9.54
C SER A 113 -1.28 -8.04 -8.35
N MET A 114 -1.89 -8.11 -7.18
CA MET A 114 -1.31 -8.64 -5.96
C MET A 114 -2.19 -9.76 -5.41
N GLY A 115 -1.60 -10.93 -5.17
CA GLY A 115 -2.33 -12.06 -4.61
C GLY A 115 -2.72 -11.81 -3.14
N LEU A 116 -3.73 -12.54 -2.67
CA LEU A 116 -4.11 -12.52 -1.25
C LEU A 116 -2.92 -12.95 -0.39
N HIS A 117 -2.57 -12.13 0.60
CA HIS A 117 -1.50 -12.35 1.55
C HIS A 117 -1.90 -11.77 2.92
N SER A 118 -1.03 -11.85 3.88
CA SER A 118 -1.13 -11.16 5.16
C SER A 118 0.17 -10.44 5.41
N ASP A 119 0.06 -9.21 5.90
CA ASP A 119 1.20 -8.42 6.38
C ASP A 119 1.52 -8.89 7.81
N ASP A 120 2.15 -10.06 7.92
CA ASP A 120 2.45 -10.74 9.19
C ASP A 120 3.95 -10.96 9.41
N GLU A 121 4.77 -10.17 8.74
CA GLU A 121 6.20 -10.16 8.96
C GLU A 121 6.53 -9.62 10.37
N LYS A 122 7.54 -10.22 11.00
CA LYS A 122 7.93 -9.88 12.38
C LYS A 122 8.27 -8.41 12.57
N GLU A 123 8.79 -7.78 11.54
CA GLU A 123 9.18 -6.37 11.52
C GLU A 123 7.98 -5.42 11.67
N LEU A 124 6.79 -5.88 11.30
CA LEU A 124 5.55 -5.11 11.40
C LEU A 124 4.89 -5.18 12.79
N GLY A 125 5.31 -6.14 13.62
CA GLY A 125 4.71 -6.36 14.95
C GLY A 125 3.47 -7.25 14.90
N SER A 126 2.78 -7.38 16.04
CA SER A 126 1.66 -8.31 16.21
C SER A 126 0.33 -7.81 15.65
N GLU A 127 0.12 -6.50 15.66
CA GLU A 127 -1.10 -5.83 15.17
C GLU A 127 -0.72 -4.57 14.37
N PRO A 128 -0.16 -4.74 13.16
CA PRO A 128 0.32 -3.60 12.39
C PRO A 128 -0.85 -2.74 11.91
N VAL A 129 -0.66 -1.41 11.99
CA VAL A 129 -1.53 -0.46 11.33
C VAL A 129 -1.00 -0.23 9.92
N ILE A 130 -1.78 -0.59 8.92
CA ILE A 130 -1.45 -0.42 7.51
C ILE A 130 -2.36 0.66 6.92
N ALA A 131 -1.77 1.71 6.36
CA ALA A 131 -2.49 2.69 5.56
C ALA A 131 -2.32 2.33 4.07
N SER A 132 -3.42 2.24 3.35
CA SER A 132 -3.44 2.10 1.90
C SER A 132 -3.90 3.42 1.29
N PHE A 133 -3.09 3.98 0.40
CA PHE A 133 -3.41 5.20 -0.34
C PHE A 133 -3.34 4.91 -1.83
N SER A 134 -4.40 5.22 -2.55
CA SER A 134 -4.54 4.93 -3.97
C SER A 134 -4.50 6.20 -4.80
N LEU A 135 -3.82 6.14 -5.94
CA LEU A 135 -3.77 7.23 -6.93
C LEU A 135 -4.00 6.66 -8.33
N GLY A 136 -4.71 7.42 -9.14
CA GLY A 136 -5.01 7.07 -10.52
C GLY A 136 -6.32 6.30 -10.68
N GLU A 137 -6.31 5.21 -11.43
CA GLU A 137 -7.51 4.43 -11.74
C GLU A 137 -8.00 3.65 -10.52
N GLU A 138 -9.31 3.63 -10.31
CA GLU A 138 -9.96 2.89 -9.23
C GLU A 138 -9.68 1.38 -9.32
N ARG A 139 -9.39 0.78 -8.18
CA ARG A 139 -9.19 -0.68 -8.07
C ARG A 139 -9.75 -1.20 -6.75
N ASP A 140 -10.30 -2.41 -6.80
CA ASP A 140 -10.74 -3.11 -5.60
C ASP A 140 -9.57 -3.65 -4.77
N ILE A 141 -9.61 -3.41 -3.46
CA ILE A 141 -8.85 -4.21 -2.51
C ILE A 141 -9.75 -5.29 -1.94
N SER A 142 -9.32 -6.55 -2.04
CA SER A 142 -10.08 -7.71 -1.59
C SER A 142 -9.55 -8.24 -0.28
N PHE A 143 -10.45 -8.54 0.64
CA PHE A 143 -10.15 -9.14 1.93
C PHE A 143 -10.75 -10.54 2.01
N GLN A 144 -10.02 -11.46 2.65
CA GLN A 144 -10.51 -12.81 2.93
C GLN A 144 -10.15 -13.23 4.35
N HIS A 145 -11.15 -13.61 5.13
CA HIS A 145 -10.89 -14.17 6.45
C HIS A 145 -10.13 -15.50 6.35
N LYS A 146 -9.01 -15.62 7.09
CA LYS A 146 -8.10 -16.79 7.01
C LYS A 146 -8.80 -18.11 7.27
N ILE A 147 -9.73 -18.16 8.24
CA ILE A 147 -10.44 -19.39 8.67
C ILE A 147 -11.79 -19.54 7.96
N LYS A 148 -12.67 -18.55 8.12
CA LYS A 148 -14.07 -18.59 7.63
C LYS A 148 -14.19 -18.50 6.10
N LYS A 149 -13.12 -18.05 5.43
CA LYS A 149 -13.03 -17.88 3.96
C LYS A 149 -14.03 -16.87 3.36
N ASN A 150 -14.74 -16.13 4.17
CA ASN A 150 -15.58 -15.04 3.72
C ASN A 150 -14.71 -13.99 3.02
N LYS A 151 -15.22 -13.51 1.89
CA LYS A 151 -14.55 -12.47 1.08
C LYS A 151 -15.44 -11.25 0.96
N PHE A 152 -14.80 -10.09 0.90
CA PHE A 152 -15.42 -8.84 0.48
C PHE A 152 -14.37 -7.96 -0.18
N SER A 153 -14.82 -6.97 -0.93
CA SER A 153 -13.93 -6.00 -1.59
C SER A 153 -14.38 -4.59 -1.28
N ILE A 154 -13.44 -3.69 -1.31
CA ILE A 154 -13.63 -2.25 -1.12
C ILE A 154 -13.02 -1.57 -2.33
N PRO A 155 -13.77 -0.73 -3.06
CA PRO A 155 -13.17 0.11 -4.10
C PRO A 155 -12.20 1.09 -3.46
N GLN A 156 -11.05 1.24 -4.06
CA GLN A 156 -10.07 2.28 -3.74
C GLN A 156 -10.08 3.28 -4.88
N GLU A 157 -10.76 4.38 -4.64
CA GLU A 157 -10.85 5.51 -5.56
C GLU A 157 -9.53 6.31 -5.60
N ASN A 158 -9.48 7.32 -6.43
CA ASN A 158 -8.35 8.24 -6.51
C ASN A 158 -8.32 9.19 -5.30
N GLY A 159 -7.44 8.95 -4.32
CA GLY A 159 -7.31 9.72 -3.08
C GLY A 159 -7.96 9.05 -1.87
#